data_9c1a2fac424c4d99d501b8a27692c891
#
_entry.id   9c1a2fac424c4d99d501b8a27692c891
#
_cell.length_a   1.000
_cell.length_b   1.000
_cell.length_c   1.000
_cell.angle_alpha   90.00
_cell.angle_beta   90.00
_cell.angle_gamma   90.00
#
_symmetry.space_group_name_H-M   'P 1'
#
loop_
_entity.id
_entity.type
_entity.pdbx_description
1 polymer ?
#
loop_
_entity_poly.entity_id
_entity_poly.type
_entity_poly.pdbx_seq_one_letter_code
_entity_poly.pdbx_strand_id
1 'polypeptide(L)'
;MIFADKLIDLRKKNGWSQEELAEKLNVSRQAVSKWEGAQSIPDMTRIIQLSELFGVSTDYLLKDNLEQAEAATSADLAQDTVPDVPARTIGMEEANAFLKIKEENSRRVALGVLLCILSPVALILLGGINEFKLWNWSSEAAGGVGLLVMLLMILPAVGLFITAGLRIAPYERLEKEPLETLYGVTGMVKSRQEKFLPLRNRYLIIGVLLCIASLIPLFVSLVFSKGESFLQVIGIAAILVLAAIGVMLIVRVSIIQGSFQILLEEGDYTREGKESSKHTGFLTPAYWCLVVAVYLAWSFLANDWRNTWIVWPIAAVGFVAVQGIVKALEKK
;
A
#
# COMPACT_ATOMS: atom_id res chain seq x y z
N MET A 1 20.83 14.88 24.61
CA MET A 1 20.89 14.86 26.09
C MET A 1 20.44 13.52 26.59
N ILE A 2 21.23 12.84 27.43
CA ILE A 2 20.85 11.58 28.07
C ILE A 2 19.86 11.82 29.22
N PHE A 3 19.14 10.77 29.65
CA PHE A 3 18.19 10.85 30.77
C PHE A 3 18.75 11.57 32.01
N ALA A 4 19.98 11.27 32.39
CA ALA A 4 20.63 11.86 33.55
C ALA A 4 20.74 13.40 33.45
N ASP A 5 21.15 13.93 32.31
CA ASP A 5 21.26 15.36 32.07
C ASP A 5 19.90 16.06 32.17
N LYS A 6 18.87 15.47 31.60
CA LYS A 6 17.49 15.99 31.63
C LYS A 6 16.94 16.02 33.05
N LEU A 7 17.22 14.97 33.83
CA LEU A 7 16.80 14.90 35.22
C LEU A 7 17.45 16.00 36.07
N ILE A 8 18.75 16.23 35.88
CA ILE A 8 19.49 17.31 36.55
C ILE A 8 18.91 18.68 36.18
N ASP A 9 18.65 18.91 34.90
CA ASP A 9 18.10 20.18 34.41
C ASP A 9 16.70 20.46 34.93
N LEU A 10 15.80 19.47 34.88
CA LEU A 10 14.43 19.59 35.41
C LEU A 10 14.42 19.84 36.91
N ARG A 11 15.25 19.13 37.68
CA ARG A 11 15.37 19.34 39.11
C ARG A 11 15.90 20.76 39.43
N LYS A 12 16.96 21.19 38.73
CA LYS A 12 17.54 22.54 38.94
C LYS A 12 16.58 23.65 38.54
N LYS A 13 15.83 23.48 37.45
CA LYS A 13 14.80 24.44 37.03
C LYS A 13 13.68 24.61 38.07
N ASN A 14 13.35 23.54 38.80
CA ASN A 14 12.41 23.61 39.92
C ASN A 14 13.05 24.02 41.26
N GLY A 15 14.36 24.28 41.29
CA GLY A 15 15.06 24.74 42.51
C GLY A 15 15.24 23.65 43.57
N TRP A 16 15.07 22.36 43.24
CA TRP A 16 15.10 21.27 44.21
C TRP A 16 16.49 20.69 44.40
N SER A 17 16.80 20.31 45.66
CA SER A 17 17.95 19.47 45.99
C SER A 17 17.67 18.00 45.58
N GLN A 18 18.71 17.17 45.51
CA GLN A 18 18.55 15.73 45.32
C GLN A 18 17.71 15.07 46.43
N GLU A 19 17.77 15.61 47.62
CA GLU A 19 17.04 15.12 48.77
C GLU A 19 15.56 15.44 48.70
N GLU A 20 15.19 16.64 48.31
CA GLU A 20 13.79 17.04 48.05
C GLU A 20 13.17 16.27 46.90
N LEU A 21 13.90 16.01 45.80
CA LEU A 21 13.44 15.19 44.72
C LEU A 21 13.21 13.73 45.16
N ALA A 22 14.11 13.20 45.99
CA ALA A 22 13.98 11.86 46.55
C ALA A 22 12.75 11.71 47.45
N GLU A 23 12.49 12.73 48.28
CA GLU A 23 11.31 12.79 49.14
C GLU A 23 10.01 12.79 48.33
N LYS A 24 9.92 13.64 47.28
CA LYS A 24 8.75 13.74 46.41
C LYS A 24 8.46 12.44 45.66
N LEU A 25 9.47 11.66 45.34
CA LEU A 25 9.34 10.37 44.67
C LEU A 25 9.26 9.17 45.62
N ASN A 26 9.36 9.42 46.91
CA ASN A 26 9.44 8.39 47.94
C ASN A 26 10.54 7.35 47.66
N VAL A 27 11.76 7.82 47.39
CA VAL A 27 12.95 7.01 47.14
C VAL A 27 14.14 7.52 47.99
N SER A 28 15.21 6.77 48.04
CA SER A 28 16.42 7.24 48.74
C SER A 28 17.17 8.30 47.90
N ARG A 29 17.83 9.26 48.56
CA ARG A 29 18.74 10.23 47.92
C ARG A 29 19.81 9.53 47.08
N GLN A 30 20.29 8.36 47.53
CA GLN A 30 21.26 7.56 46.77
C GLN A 30 20.71 7.07 45.43
N ALA A 31 19.42 6.76 45.34
CA ALA A 31 18.78 6.38 44.08
C ALA A 31 18.80 7.55 43.09
N VAL A 32 18.38 8.75 43.51
CA VAL A 32 18.43 9.96 42.68
C VAL A 32 19.87 10.28 42.25
N SER A 33 20.82 10.17 43.14
CA SER A 33 22.25 10.40 42.83
C SER A 33 22.76 9.41 41.77
N LYS A 34 22.37 8.13 41.82
CA LYS A 34 22.74 7.15 40.81
C LYS A 34 22.07 7.42 39.45
N TRP A 35 20.83 7.89 39.42
CA TRP A 35 20.14 8.27 38.20
C TRP A 35 20.77 9.50 37.53
N GLU A 36 21.10 10.54 38.31
CA GLU A 36 21.80 11.73 37.84
C GLU A 36 23.25 11.44 37.43
N GLY A 37 23.89 10.45 38.04
CA GLY A 37 25.22 9.98 37.68
C GLY A 37 25.27 8.97 36.54
N ALA A 38 24.14 8.70 35.86
CA ALA A 38 24.01 7.69 34.81
C ALA A 38 24.47 6.26 35.19
N GLN A 39 24.50 5.97 36.51
CA GLN A 39 24.89 4.65 37.04
C GLN A 39 23.74 3.66 37.05
N SER A 40 22.50 4.14 37.02
CA SER A 40 21.28 3.32 36.90
C SER A 40 20.15 4.14 36.28
N ILE A 41 19.18 3.45 35.70
CA ILE A 41 17.96 4.05 35.18
C ILE A 41 16.81 3.68 36.14
N PRO A 42 15.88 4.63 36.46
CA PRO A 42 14.72 4.32 37.26
C PRO A 42 13.79 3.31 36.55
N ASP A 43 13.00 2.56 37.31
CA ASP A 43 11.98 1.70 36.77
C ASP A 43 10.86 2.52 36.09
N MET A 44 10.03 1.84 35.29
CA MET A 44 8.98 2.51 34.51
C MET A 44 7.96 3.24 35.39
N THR A 45 7.67 2.74 36.58
CA THR A 45 6.77 3.39 37.54
C THR A 45 7.33 4.72 37.99
N ARG A 46 8.64 4.79 38.26
CA ARG A 46 9.34 6.01 38.65
C ARG A 46 9.49 7.00 37.50
N ILE A 47 9.63 6.52 36.26
CA ILE A 47 9.64 7.38 35.06
C ILE A 47 8.30 8.06 34.88
N ILE A 48 7.17 7.34 35.10
CA ILE A 48 5.83 7.91 35.06
C ILE A 48 5.66 8.96 36.16
N GLN A 49 6.09 8.69 37.37
CA GLN A 49 6.04 9.65 38.50
C GLN A 49 6.90 10.91 38.22
N LEU A 50 8.08 10.75 37.61
CA LEU A 50 8.93 11.87 37.19
C LEU A 50 8.24 12.70 36.08
N SER A 51 7.59 12.04 35.12
CA SER A 51 6.82 12.69 34.06
C SER A 51 5.70 13.56 34.64
N GLU A 52 4.93 13.03 35.56
CA GLU A 52 3.85 13.75 36.27
C GLU A 52 4.38 14.89 37.14
N LEU A 53 5.46 14.63 37.90
CA LEU A 53 6.06 15.60 38.83
C LEU A 53 6.65 16.81 38.13
N PHE A 54 7.26 16.60 36.95
CA PHE A 54 7.90 17.67 36.17
C PHE A 54 7.01 18.24 35.06
N GLY A 55 5.83 17.65 34.81
CA GLY A 55 4.92 18.07 33.74
C GLY A 55 5.50 17.86 32.34
N VAL A 56 6.33 16.84 32.16
CA VAL A 56 6.98 16.49 30.88
C VAL A 56 6.54 15.10 30.42
N SER A 57 6.57 14.82 29.12
CA SER A 57 6.22 13.50 28.62
C SER A 57 7.26 12.45 29.02
N THR A 58 6.83 11.19 29.19
CA THR A 58 7.77 10.06 29.40
C THR A 58 8.72 9.90 28.22
N ASP A 59 8.26 10.22 27.01
CA ASP A 59 9.06 10.24 25.78
C ASP A 59 10.19 11.26 25.84
N TYR A 60 9.94 12.45 26.39
CA TYR A 60 10.96 13.46 26.61
C TYR A 60 12.06 12.95 27.55
N LEU A 61 11.69 12.24 28.62
CA LEU A 61 12.66 11.70 29.57
C LEU A 61 13.51 10.57 28.95
N LEU A 62 12.94 9.72 28.08
CA LEU A 62 13.56 8.49 27.59
C LEU A 62 14.30 8.64 26.25
N LYS A 63 13.92 9.59 25.37
CA LYS A 63 14.56 9.77 24.05
C LYS A 63 15.70 10.77 24.10
N ASP A 64 16.89 10.39 23.65
CA ASP A 64 18.11 11.21 23.73
C ASP A 64 18.13 12.44 22.81
N ASN A 65 17.22 12.56 21.84
CA ASN A 65 17.26 13.56 20.77
C ASN A 65 16.21 14.68 20.84
N LEU A 66 15.49 14.87 21.95
CA LEU A 66 14.54 15.98 22.10
C LEU A 66 15.15 17.12 22.91
N GLU A 67 15.59 18.18 22.22
CA GLU A 67 16.29 19.32 22.81
C GLU A 67 15.39 20.40 23.42
N GLN A 68 14.05 20.29 23.37
CA GLN A 68 13.18 21.30 24.00
C GLN A 68 11.99 20.65 24.71
N ALA A 69 11.95 20.88 26.03
CA ALA A 69 10.74 20.67 26.82
C ALA A 69 9.78 21.81 26.54
N GLU A 70 8.84 21.62 25.62
CA GLU A 70 7.66 22.46 25.59
C GLU A 70 6.77 22.09 26.77
N ALA A 71 6.83 22.93 27.80
CA ALA A 71 5.91 22.91 28.89
C ALA A 71 4.49 23.11 28.32
N ALA A 72 3.64 22.12 28.47
CA ALA A 72 2.23 22.26 28.23
C ALA A 72 1.63 23.20 29.30
N THR A 73 1.79 24.49 29.14
CA THR A 73 0.96 25.49 29.79
C THR A 73 -0.33 25.64 28.98
N SER A 74 -1.37 25.06 29.49
CA SER A 74 -2.75 25.34 29.10
C SER A 74 -3.10 26.79 29.46
N ALA A 75 -2.90 27.73 28.56
CA ALA A 75 -3.58 29.01 28.39
C ALA A 75 -2.75 29.92 27.46
N ASP A 76 -2.92 29.82 26.19
CA ASP A 76 -3.18 30.93 25.26
C ASP A 76 -3.32 30.36 23.83
N LEU A 77 -4.56 30.15 23.47
CA LEU A 77 -4.95 29.83 22.12
C LEU A 77 -5.33 31.12 21.43
N ALA A 78 -4.55 31.51 20.47
CA ALA A 78 -5.02 32.07 19.21
C ALA A 78 -3.82 32.54 18.38
N GLN A 79 -3.42 31.78 17.38
CA GLN A 79 -3.29 32.29 16.01
C GLN A 79 -2.59 31.25 15.11
N ASP A 80 -3.28 30.91 14.04
CA ASP A 80 -2.80 30.32 12.78
C ASP A 80 -2.06 28.96 12.87
N THR A 81 -2.78 27.92 13.23
CA THR A 81 -2.42 26.56 12.88
C THR A 81 -3.47 26.02 11.90
N VAL A 82 -2.99 25.61 10.73
CA VAL A 82 -3.64 24.65 9.85
C VAL A 82 -4.27 23.55 10.74
N PRO A 83 -5.56 23.19 10.57
CA PRO A 83 -6.18 22.21 11.44
C PRO A 83 -5.39 20.91 11.36
N ASP A 84 -4.66 20.62 12.43
CA ASP A 84 -4.03 19.32 12.66
C ASP A 84 -5.18 18.32 12.78
N VAL A 85 -5.45 17.61 11.69
CA VAL A 85 -6.44 16.53 11.70
C VAL A 85 -5.89 15.50 12.69
N PRO A 86 -6.58 15.23 13.83
CA PRO A 86 -6.03 14.35 14.85
C PRO A 86 -5.67 13.01 14.21
N ALA A 87 -4.37 12.69 14.21
CA ALA A 87 -3.87 11.46 13.65
C ALA A 87 -4.56 10.29 14.36
N ARG A 88 -5.14 9.38 13.58
CA ARG A 88 -5.86 8.23 14.14
C ARG A 88 -4.88 7.29 14.83
N THR A 89 -5.10 7.03 16.10
CA THR A 89 -4.31 6.07 16.88
C THR A 89 -4.77 4.63 16.57
N ILE A 90 -3.84 3.75 16.20
CA ILE A 90 -4.10 2.34 15.91
C ILE A 90 -3.54 1.48 17.02
N GLY A 91 -4.42 0.65 17.62
CA GLY A 91 -4.04 -0.35 18.62
C GLY A 91 -3.56 -1.68 17.99
N MET A 92 -2.96 -2.52 18.83
CA MET A 92 -2.42 -3.82 18.45
C MET A 92 -3.51 -4.76 17.87
N GLU A 93 -4.71 -4.73 18.43
CA GLU A 93 -5.83 -5.57 18.00
C GLU A 93 -6.34 -5.16 16.61
N GLU A 94 -6.54 -3.85 16.38
CA GLU A 94 -6.99 -3.31 15.10
C GLU A 94 -5.95 -3.57 13.99
N ALA A 95 -4.65 -3.38 14.29
CA ALA A 95 -3.57 -3.67 13.35
C ALA A 95 -3.52 -5.17 12.97
N ASN A 96 -3.70 -6.07 13.94
CA ASN A 96 -3.76 -7.51 13.70
C ASN A 96 -4.99 -7.89 12.85
N ALA A 97 -6.16 -7.32 13.13
CA ALA A 97 -7.39 -7.56 12.37
C ALA A 97 -7.23 -7.09 10.92
N PHE A 98 -6.67 -5.90 10.71
CA PHE A 98 -6.38 -5.37 9.38
C PHE A 98 -5.44 -6.27 8.57
N LEU A 99 -4.29 -6.67 9.15
CA LEU A 99 -3.34 -7.55 8.48
C LEU A 99 -3.96 -8.90 8.10
N LYS A 100 -4.78 -9.49 8.99
CA LYS A 100 -5.48 -10.74 8.72
C LYS A 100 -6.49 -10.59 7.57
N ILE A 101 -7.29 -9.52 7.57
CA ILE A 101 -8.26 -9.26 6.50
C ILE A 101 -7.54 -9.05 5.17
N LYS A 102 -6.45 -8.29 5.13
CA LYS A 102 -5.64 -8.08 3.91
C LYS A 102 -5.04 -9.39 3.40
N GLU A 103 -4.56 -10.26 4.28
CA GLU A 103 -4.05 -11.59 3.91
C GLU A 103 -5.17 -12.48 3.31
N GLU A 104 -6.34 -12.55 3.92
CA GLU A 104 -7.49 -13.29 3.37
C GLU A 104 -7.96 -12.71 2.04
N ASN A 105 -8.06 -11.38 1.94
CA ASN A 105 -8.46 -10.70 0.71
C ASN A 105 -7.44 -10.88 -0.41
N SER A 106 -6.14 -10.97 -0.09
CA SER A 106 -5.10 -11.21 -1.09
C SER A 106 -5.34 -12.49 -1.90
N ARG A 107 -5.82 -13.54 -1.24
CA ARG A 107 -6.18 -14.81 -1.91
C ARG A 107 -7.39 -14.65 -2.82
N ARG A 108 -8.43 -13.92 -2.38
CA ARG A 108 -9.67 -13.70 -3.18
C ARG A 108 -9.40 -12.85 -4.40
N VAL A 109 -8.67 -11.73 -4.21
CA VAL A 109 -8.31 -10.86 -5.33
C VAL A 109 -7.41 -11.59 -6.32
N ALA A 110 -6.42 -12.35 -5.84
CA ALA A 110 -5.54 -13.12 -6.71
C ALA A 110 -6.29 -14.20 -7.51
N LEU A 111 -7.27 -14.89 -6.89
CA LEU A 111 -8.15 -15.83 -7.60
C LEU A 111 -9.07 -15.13 -8.59
N GLY A 112 -9.63 -13.97 -8.25
CA GLY A 112 -10.43 -13.16 -9.17
C GLY A 112 -9.64 -12.76 -10.41
N VAL A 113 -8.41 -12.29 -10.23
CA VAL A 113 -7.49 -11.93 -11.33
C VAL A 113 -7.16 -13.17 -12.19
N LEU A 114 -6.89 -14.32 -11.58
CA LEU A 114 -6.65 -15.58 -12.29
C LEU A 114 -7.84 -15.93 -13.19
N LEU A 115 -9.07 -15.90 -12.65
CA LEU A 115 -10.29 -16.21 -13.39
C LEU A 115 -10.53 -15.23 -14.56
N CYS A 116 -10.26 -13.93 -14.35
CA CYS A 116 -10.37 -12.93 -15.41
C CYS A 116 -9.39 -13.19 -16.56
N ILE A 117 -8.13 -13.53 -16.26
CA ILE A 117 -7.13 -13.79 -17.30
C ILE A 117 -7.41 -15.12 -18.03
N LEU A 118 -7.95 -16.12 -17.32
CA LEU A 118 -8.32 -17.41 -17.92
C LEU A 118 -9.64 -17.36 -18.69
N SER A 119 -10.48 -16.37 -18.45
CA SER A 119 -11.83 -16.32 -19.05
C SER A 119 -11.86 -16.38 -20.58
N PRO A 120 -10.94 -15.76 -21.36
CA PRO A 120 -10.94 -15.83 -22.82
C PRO A 120 -10.35 -17.13 -23.38
N VAL A 121 -9.71 -17.96 -22.55
CA VAL A 121 -9.04 -19.20 -23.01
C VAL A 121 -10.02 -20.15 -23.69
N ALA A 122 -11.21 -20.33 -23.11
CA ALA A 122 -12.23 -21.19 -23.68
C ALA A 122 -12.72 -20.67 -25.04
N LEU A 123 -12.94 -19.37 -25.20
CA LEU A 123 -13.35 -18.75 -26.46
C LEU A 123 -12.26 -18.93 -27.54
N ILE A 124 -10.99 -18.74 -27.20
CA ILE A 124 -9.85 -18.90 -28.11
C ILE A 124 -9.73 -20.37 -28.56
N LEU A 125 -9.83 -21.33 -27.64
CA LEU A 125 -9.71 -22.74 -27.95
C LEU A 125 -10.89 -23.24 -28.81
N LEU A 126 -12.13 -22.86 -28.48
CA LEU A 126 -13.33 -23.26 -29.24
C LEU A 126 -13.34 -22.58 -30.62
N GLY A 127 -12.92 -21.34 -30.74
CA GLY A 127 -12.71 -20.64 -32.00
C GLY A 127 -11.71 -21.38 -32.90
N GLY A 128 -10.55 -21.73 -32.35
CA GLY A 128 -9.54 -22.51 -33.07
C GLY A 128 -10.01 -23.92 -33.47
N ILE A 129 -10.68 -24.64 -32.59
CA ILE A 129 -11.27 -25.96 -32.89
C ILE A 129 -12.21 -25.87 -34.10
N ASN A 130 -13.02 -24.82 -34.16
CA ASN A 130 -13.96 -24.60 -35.26
C ASN A 130 -13.25 -24.20 -36.57
N GLU A 131 -12.24 -23.27 -36.49
CA GLU A 131 -11.49 -22.80 -37.66
C GLU A 131 -10.74 -23.95 -38.36
N PHE A 132 -10.12 -24.83 -37.56
CA PHE A 132 -9.42 -26.01 -38.08
C PHE A 132 -10.31 -27.22 -38.30
N LYS A 133 -11.66 -27.08 -38.24
CA LYS A 133 -12.65 -28.12 -38.46
C LYS A 133 -12.39 -29.42 -37.71
N LEU A 134 -11.86 -29.30 -36.49
CA LEU A 134 -11.61 -30.45 -35.62
C LEU A 134 -12.91 -31.00 -35.02
N TRP A 135 -13.97 -30.21 -35.02
CA TRP A 135 -15.30 -30.57 -34.55
C TRP A 135 -16.39 -29.97 -35.49
N ASN A 136 -17.46 -30.70 -35.71
CA ASN A 136 -18.58 -30.27 -36.60
C ASN A 136 -19.55 -29.31 -35.89
N TRP A 137 -19.05 -28.23 -35.32
CA TRP A 137 -19.89 -27.17 -34.76
C TRP A 137 -20.03 -26.01 -35.76
N SER A 138 -21.20 -25.34 -35.71
CA SER A 138 -21.30 -24.07 -36.42
C SER A 138 -20.43 -23.00 -35.74
N SER A 139 -19.92 -22.04 -36.51
CA SER A 139 -19.11 -20.95 -35.98
C SER A 139 -19.85 -20.16 -34.90
N GLU A 140 -21.15 -19.98 -35.07
CA GLU A 140 -22.04 -19.31 -34.11
C GLU A 140 -22.14 -20.08 -32.79
N ALA A 141 -22.29 -21.42 -32.88
CA ALA A 141 -22.38 -22.27 -31.69
C ALA A 141 -21.04 -22.29 -30.89
N ALA A 142 -19.91 -22.40 -31.58
CA ALA A 142 -18.59 -22.39 -30.95
C ALA A 142 -18.32 -21.03 -30.26
N GLY A 143 -18.64 -19.92 -30.94
CA GLY A 143 -18.54 -18.57 -30.37
C GLY A 143 -19.49 -18.35 -29.20
N GLY A 144 -20.74 -18.77 -29.31
CA GLY A 144 -21.77 -18.65 -28.29
C GLY A 144 -21.39 -19.41 -26.99
N VAL A 145 -20.93 -20.67 -27.12
CA VAL A 145 -20.46 -21.45 -25.96
C VAL A 145 -19.20 -20.84 -25.35
N GLY A 146 -18.25 -20.37 -26.17
CA GLY A 146 -17.05 -19.70 -25.68
C GLY A 146 -17.35 -18.46 -24.87
N LEU A 147 -18.27 -17.60 -25.34
CA LEU A 147 -18.75 -16.43 -24.64
C LEU A 147 -19.48 -16.79 -23.33
N LEU A 148 -20.29 -17.83 -23.34
CA LEU A 148 -21.01 -18.30 -22.17
C LEU A 148 -20.02 -18.76 -21.07
N VAL A 149 -19.02 -19.55 -21.44
CA VAL A 149 -17.95 -19.97 -20.50
C VAL A 149 -17.17 -18.76 -19.97
N MET A 150 -16.84 -17.82 -20.85
CA MET A 150 -16.16 -16.58 -20.44
C MET A 150 -16.97 -15.81 -19.39
N LEU A 151 -18.28 -15.62 -19.60
CA LEU A 151 -19.17 -14.97 -18.65
C LEU A 151 -19.29 -15.74 -17.35
N LEU A 152 -19.39 -17.08 -17.40
CA LEU A 152 -19.43 -17.92 -16.20
C LEU A 152 -18.17 -17.85 -15.36
N MET A 153 -17.02 -17.54 -15.96
CA MET A 153 -15.76 -17.31 -15.22
C MET A 153 -15.64 -15.88 -14.68
N ILE A 154 -16.15 -14.88 -15.40
CA ILE A 154 -16.12 -13.48 -14.97
C ILE A 154 -17.07 -13.23 -13.80
N LEU A 155 -18.25 -13.83 -13.76
CA LEU A 155 -19.23 -13.65 -12.69
C LEU A 155 -18.66 -13.91 -11.28
N PRO A 156 -18.07 -15.09 -11.00
CA PRO A 156 -17.44 -15.33 -9.69
C PRO A 156 -16.23 -14.43 -9.44
N ALA A 157 -15.45 -14.06 -10.47
CA ALA A 157 -14.33 -13.16 -10.32
C ALA A 157 -14.77 -11.78 -9.82
N VAL A 158 -15.81 -11.19 -10.42
CA VAL A 158 -16.41 -9.93 -9.98
C VAL A 158 -16.97 -10.05 -8.56
N GLY A 159 -17.66 -11.16 -8.24
CA GLY A 159 -18.14 -11.44 -6.90
C GLY A 159 -17.00 -11.46 -5.84
N LEU A 160 -15.84 -12.04 -6.20
CA LEU A 160 -14.66 -12.03 -5.34
C LEU A 160 -14.10 -10.61 -5.13
N PHE A 161 -14.06 -9.77 -6.16
CA PHE A 161 -13.60 -8.38 -6.04
C PHE A 161 -14.54 -7.54 -5.18
N ILE A 162 -15.86 -7.65 -5.40
CA ILE A 162 -16.85 -6.92 -4.60
C ILE A 162 -16.75 -7.33 -3.12
N THR A 163 -16.70 -8.64 -2.84
CA THR A 163 -16.60 -9.13 -1.45
C THR A 163 -15.28 -8.72 -0.79
N ALA A 164 -14.17 -8.69 -1.52
CA ALA A 164 -12.90 -8.20 -1.02
C ALA A 164 -12.94 -6.70 -0.73
N GLY A 165 -13.56 -5.89 -1.62
CA GLY A 165 -13.74 -4.46 -1.44
C GLY A 165 -14.60 -4.12 -0.22
N LEU A 166 -15.76 -4.77 -0.07
CA LEU A 166 -16.65 -4.56 1.07
C LEU A 166 -16.00 -4.89 2.42
N ARG A 167 -15.14 -5.92 2.47
CA ARG A 167 -14.43 -6.27 3.71
C ARG A 167 -13.35 -5.28 4.11
N ILE A 168 -12.72 -4.61 3.15
CA ILE A 168 -11.67 -3.63 3.42
C ILE A 168 -12.23 -2.22 3.64
N ALA A 169 -13.46 -1.94 3.19
CA ALA A 169 -14.09 -0.63 3.29
C ALA A 169 -14.01 0.03 4.69
N PRO A 170 -14.19 -0.69 5.82
CA PRO A 170 -14.03 -0.11 7.15
C PRO A 170 -12.61 0.42 7.44
N TYR A 171 -11.62 -0.11 6.73
CA TYR A 171 -10.20 0.22 6.91
C TYR A 171 -9.66 1.19 5.83
N GLU A 172 -10.51 1.67 4.93
CA GLU A 172 -10.11 2.59 3.84
C GLU A 172 -9.46 3.87 4.38
N ARG A 173 -9.89 4.32 5.55
CA ARG A 173 -9.32 5.49 6.23
C ARG A 173 -7.85 5.31 6.58
N LEU A 174 -7.39 4.08 6.87
CA LEU A 174 -5.99 3.80 7.17
C LEU A 174 -5.06 4.07 5.98
N GLU A 175 -5.60 3.98 4.76
CA GLU A 175 -4.86 4.28 3.53
C GLU A 175 -4.78 5.79 3.25
N LYS A 176 -5.79 6.57 3.70
CA LYS A 176 -5.97 7.98 3.33
C LYS A 176 -5.55 8.98 4.41
N GLU A 177 -5.61 8.58 5.68
CA GLU A 177 -5.33 9.46 6.83
C GLU A 177 -3.96 9.16 7.43
N PRO A 178 -3.26 10.17 8.00
CA PRO A 178 -2.04 9.93 8.77
C PRO A 178 -2.35 9.06 9.98
N LEU A 179 -1.41 8.17 10.31
CA LEU A 179 -1.58 7.17 11.37
C LEU A 179 -0.61 7.41 12.51
N GLU A 180 -1.12 7.31 13.74
CA GLU A 180 -0.29 7.17 14.94
C GLU A 180 -0.43 5.76 15.50
N THR A 181 0.66 5.02 15.54
CA THR A 181 0.67 3.67 16.08
C THR A 181 0.90 3.69 17.57
N LEU A 182 0.07 3.00 18.35
CA LEU A 182 0.30 2.78 19.77
C LEU A 182 1.59 1.96 19.99
N TYR A 183 2.14 2.09 21.21
CA TYR A 183 3.37 1.40 21.62
C TYR A 183 3.36 -0.10 21.23
N GLY A 184 4.43 -0.56 20.61
CA GLY A 184 4.61 -1.96 20.20
C GLY A 184 4.03 -2.35 18.83
N VAL A 185 3.09 -1.58 18.25
CA VAL A 185 2.47 -1.90 16.95
C VAL A 185 3.49 -1.89 15.83
N THR A 186 4.30 -0.83 15.74
CA THR A 186 5.34 -0.70 14.72
C THR A 186 6.35 -1.85 14.79
N GLY A 187 6.79 -2.23 15.99
CA GLY A 187 7.72 -3.35 16.20
C GLY A 187 7.13 -4.68 15.75
N MET A 188 5.86 -4.93 16.07
CA MET A 188 5.14 -6.15 15.65
C MET A 188 5.01 -6.21 14.12
N VAL A 189 4.62 -5.09 13.48
CA VAL A 189 4.44 -5.04 12.02
C VAL A 189 5.77 -5.23 11.30
N LYS A 190 6.86 -4.57 11.75
CA LYS A 190 8.22 -4.76 11.20
C LYS A 190 8.69 -6.19 11.32
N SER A 191 8.53 -6.82 12.47
CA SER A 191 8.90 -8.24 12.66
C SER A 191 8.14 -9.17 11.72
N ARG A 192 6.85 -8.92 11.47
CA ARG A 192 6.06 -9.70 10.50
C ARG A 192 6.49 -9.43 9.06
N GLN A 193 6.77 -8.18 8.71
CA GLN A 193 7.27 -7.81 7.39
C GLN A 193 8.60 -8.50 7.09
N GLU A 194 9.55 -8.48 8.03
CA GLU A 194 10.84 -9.15 7.88
C GLU A 194 10.71 -10.66 7.65
N LYS A 195 9.82 -11.31 8.40
CA LYS A 195 9.52 -12.75 8.21
C LYS A 195 8.84 -13.04 6.86
N PHE A 196 8.09 -12.09 6.33
CA PHE A 196 7.41 -12.22 5.04
C PHE A 196 8.32 -11.92 3.84
N LEU A 197 9.35 -11.08 3.98
CA LEU A 197 10.24 -10.67 2.90
C LEU A 197 10.82 -11.84 2.07
N PRO A 198 11.38 -12.92 2.66
CA PRO A 198 11.93 -14.02 1.86
C PRO A 198 10.86 -14.75 1.04
N LEU A 199 9.65 -14.89 1.59
CA LEU A 199 8.51 -15.48 0.89
C LEU A 199 8.06 -14.58 -0.27
N ARG A 200 7.91 -13.27 -0.03
CA ARG A 200 7.58 -12.26 -1.04
C ARG A 200 8.56 -12.31 -2.20
N ASN A 201 9.86 -12.25 -1.91
CA ASN A 201 10.89 -12.21 -2.96
C ASN A 201 10.85 -13.49 -3.81
N ARG A 202 10.68 -14.66 -3.19
CA ARG A 202 10.55 -15.93 -3.91
C ARG A 202 9.32 -15.93 -4.84
N TYR A 203 8.14 -15.58 -4.35
CA TYR A 203 6.92 -15.55 -5.18
C TYR A 203 6.98 -14.49 -6.28
N LEU A 204 7.58 -13.34 -6.01
CA LEU A 204 7.76 -12.29 -7.00
C LEU A 204 8.69 -12.74 -8.13
N ILE A 205 9.84 -13.35 -7.81
CA ILE A 205 10.77 -13.89 -8.81
C ILE A 205 10.09 -14.98 -9.63
N ILE A 206 9.43 -15.95 -9.01
CA ILE A 206 8.72 -17.02 -9.73
C ILE A 206 7.62 -16.43 -10.61
N GLY A 207 6.83 -15.49 -10.11
CA GLY A 207 5.76 -14.85 -10.87
C GLY A 207 6.28 -14.11 -12.11
N VAL A 208 7.35 -13.32 -11.97
CA VAL A 208 7.97 -12.62 -13.11
C VAL A 208 8.56 -13.62 -14.11
N LEU A 209 9.28 -14.63 -13.65
CA LEU A 209 9.83 -15.67 -14.52
C LEU A 209 8.75 -16.42 -15.29
N LEU A 210 7.62 -16.75 -14.64
CA LEU A 210 6.46 -17.39 -15.30
C LEU A 210 5.85 -16.48 -16.37
N CYS A 211 5.72 -15.17 -16.09
CA CYS A 211 5.22 -14.21 -17.07
C CYS A 211 6.13 -14.11 -18.29
N ILE A 212 7.46 -14.13 -18.10
CA ILE A 212 8.42 -14.13 -19.23
C ILE A 212 8.38 -15.48 -19.95
N ALA A 213 8.41 -16.59 -19.23
CA ALA A 213 8.36 -17.94 -19.78
C ALA A 213 7.03 -18.25 -20.50
N SER A 214 5.96 -17.51 -20.20
CA SER A 214 4.67 -17.69 -20.87
C SER A 214 4.74 -17.47 -22.38
N LEU A 215 5.72 -16.73 -22.88
CA LEU A 215 5.93 -16.51 -24.33
C LEU A 215 6.56 -17.73 -25.03
N ILE A 216 7.21 -18.63 -24.29
CA ILE A 216 7.91 -19.79 -24.88
C ILE A 216 6.97 -20.70 -25.68
N PRO A 217 5.77 -21.12 -25.19
CA PRO A 217 4.86 -21.96 -25.95
C PRO A 217 4.46 -21.37 -27.31
N LEU A 218 4.32 -20.04 -27.41
CA LEU A 218 4.02 -19.38 -28.68
C LEU A 218 5.16 -19.52 -29.66
N PHE A 219 6.40 -19.20 -29.24
CA PHE A 219 7.56 -19.32 -30.12
C PHE A 219 7.82 -20.77 -30.53
N VAL A 220 7.63 -21.73 -29.61
CA VAL A 220 7.72 -23.15 -29.93
C VAL A 220 6.66 -23.52 -30.98
N SER A 221 5.40 -23.06 -30.81
CA SER A 221 4.37 -23.33 -31.78
C SER A 221 4.67 -22.75 -33.17
N LEU A 222 5.27 -21.56 -33.25
CA LEU A 222 5.68 -20.92 -34.51
C LEU A 222 6.80 -21.69 -35.21
N VAL A 223 7.78 -22.22 -34.48
CA VAL A 223 8.91 -22.98 -35.03
C VAL A 223 8.46 -24.34 -35.57
N PHE A 224 7.55 -25.02 -34.86
CA PHE A 224 7.13 -26.39 -35.21
C PHE A 224 5.88 -26.42 -36.12
N SER A 225 5.15 -25.32 -36.28
CA SER A 225 4.01 -25.27 -37.19
C SER A 225 4.47 -24.86 -38.60
N LYS A 226 4.16 -25.70 -39.57
CA LYS A 226 4.33 -25.41 -41.00
C LYS A 226 3.16 -24.62 -41.55
N GLY A 227 3.05 -23.32 -41.17
CA GLY A 227 1.92 -22.46 -41.53
C GLY A 227 0.87 -22.32 -40.40
N GLU A 228 -0.31 -21.82 -40.72
CA GLU A 228 -1.40 -21.70 -39.74
C GLU A 228 -1.83 -23.08 -39.23
N SER A 229 -1.76 -23.28 -37.93
CA SER A 229 -2.06 -24.58 -37.31
C SER A 229 -2.74 -24.39 -35.96
N PHE A 230 -3.54 -25.37 -35.57
CA PHE A 230 -4.17 -25.44 -34.26
C PHE A 230 -3.14 -25.37 -33.10
N LEU A 231 -1.87 -25.75 -33.36
CA LEU A 231 -0.80 -25.64 -32.40
C LEU A 231 -0.53 -24.19 -31.98
N GLN A 232 -0.74 -23.21 -32.87
CA GLN A 232 -0.60 -21.76 -32.52
C GLN A 232 -1.71 -21.32 -31.57
N VAL A 233 -2.94 -21.81 -31.75
CA VAL A 233 -4.06 -21.55 -30.85
C VAL A 233 -3.76 -22.10 -29.46
N ILE A 234 -3.22 -23.31 -29.38
CA ILE A 234 -2.76 -23.91 -28.10
C ILE A 234 -1.65 -23.06 -27.49
N GLY A 235 -0.71 -22.56 -28.29
CA GLY A 235 0.36 -21.68 -27.84
C GLY A 235 -0.18 -20.41 -27.18
N ILE A 236 -1.17 -19.74 -27.80
CA ILE A 236 -1.83 -18.56 -27.26
C ILE A 236 -2.58 -18.89 -25.95
N ALA A 237 -3.31 -20.01 -25.91
CA ALA A 237 -3.98 -20.45 -24.68
C ALA A 237 -2.97 -20.72 -23.54
N ALA A 238 -1.83 -21.33 -23.85
CA ALA A 238 -0.77 -21.60 -22.89
C ALA A 238 -0.13 -20.31 -22.32
N ILE A 239 0.04 -19.26 -23.13
CA ILE A 239 0.46 -17.94 -22.65
C ILE A 239 -0.48 -17.45 -21.56
N LEU A 240 -1.76 -17.45 -21.81
CA LEU A 240 -2.76 -16.95 -20.85
C LEU A 240 -2.74 -17.74 -19.55
N VAL A 241 -2.61 -19.08 -19.62
CA VAL A 241 -2.56 -19.94 -18.44
C VAL A 241 -1.31 -19.66 -17.60
N LEU A 242 -0.14 -19.61 -18.22
CA LEU A 242 1.12 -19.36 -17.51
C LEU A 242 1.18 -17.94 -16.96
N ALA A 243 0.76 -16.95 -17.75
CA ALA A 243 0.69 -15.57 -17.30
C ALA A 243 -0.31 -15.39 -16.15
N ALA A 244 -1.48 -16.06 -16.20
CA ALA A 244 -2.49 -16.01 -15.13
C ALA A 244 -1.91 -16.49 -13.78
N ILE A 245 -1.15 -17.59 -13.80
CA ILE A 245 -0.49 -18.12 -12.59
C ILE A 245 0.59 -17.13 -12.10
N GLY A 246 1.41 -16.60 -13.00
CA GLY A 246 2.46 -15.63 -12.66
C GLY A 246 1.87 -14.36 -12.03
N VAL A 247 0.85 -13.78 -12.66
CA VAL A 247 0.17 -12.57 -12.16
C VAL A 247 -0.54 -12.84 -10.83
N MET A 248 -1.19 -13.99 -10.67
CA MET A 248 -1.82 -14.38 -9.41
C MET A 248 -0.82 -14.37 -8.24
N LEU A 249 0.40 -14.91 -8.44
CA LEU A 249 1.44 -14.94 -7.42
C LEU A 249 1.91 -13.51 -7.07
N ILE A 250 2.15 -12.67 -8.08
CA ILE A 250 2.59 -11.27 -7.90
C ILE A 250 1.53 -10.47 -7.15
N VAL A 251 0.27 -10.53 -7.58
CA VAL A 251 -0.83 -9.78 -6.96
C VAL A 251 -1.00 -10.14 -5.49
N ARG A 252 -0.95 -11.44 -5.17
CA ARG A 252 -1.08 -11.92 -3.80
C ARG A 252 -0.03 -11.31 -2.87
N VAL A 253 1.25 -11.37 -3.25
CA VAL A 253 2.33 -10.86 -2.40
C VAL A 253 2.38 -9.35 -2.35
N SER A 254 1.96 -8.66 -3.43
CA SER A 254 1.87 -7.20 -3.48
C SER A 254 0.81 -6.66 -2.52
N ILE A 255 -0.37 -7.29 -2.43
CA ILE A 255 -1.43 -6.88 -1.49
C ILE A 255 -0.97 -7.03 -0.04
N ILE A 256 -0.30 -8.15 0.30
CA ILE A 256 0.22 -8.37 1.65
C ILE A 256 1.32 -7.36 1.98
N GLN A 257 2.25 -7.10 1.06
CA GLN A 257 3.29 -6.10 1.25
C GLN A 257 2.71 -4.69 1.44
N GLY A 258 1.72 -4.32 0.62
CA GLY A 258 1.03 -3.04 0.74
C GLY A 258 0.38 -2.85 2.12
N SER A 259 -0.13 -3.92 2.75
CA SER A 259 -0.70 -3.81 4.09
C SER A 259 0.32 -3.44 5.17
N PHE A 260 1.57 -3.92 5.07
CA PHE A 260 2.65 -3.51 5.95
C PHE A 260 3.06 -2.05 5.70
N GLN A 261 3.17 -1.65 4.43
CA GLN A 261 3.51 -0.28 4.06
C GLN A 261 2.48 0.75 4.55
N ILE A 262 1.18 0.40 4.52
CA ILE A 262 0.11 1.25 5.05
C ILE A 262 0.31 1.49 6.55
N LEU A 263 0.54 0.44 7.35
CA LEU A 263 0.70 0.55 8.81
C LEU A 263 2.02 1.19 9.24
N LEU A 264 3.08 1.05 8.42
CA LEU A 264 4.40 1.64 8.68
C LEU A 264 4.56 3.03 8.07
N GLU A 265 3.58 3.50 7.32
CA GLU A 265 3.64 4.73 6.53
C GLU A 265 4.89 4.79 5.63
N GLU A 266 5.19 3.66 4.94
CA GLU A 266 6.34 3.53 4.04
C GLU A 266 5.90 3.53 2.56
N GLY A 267 6.85 3.84 1.65
CA GLY A 267 6.61 3.83 0.21
C GLY A 267 5.60 4.88 -0.23
N ASP A 268 4.53 4.46 -0.91
CA ASP A 268 3.47 5.35 -1.42
C ASP A 268 2.53 5.89 -0.32
N TYR A 269 2.60 5.31 0.90
CA TYR A 269 1.73 5.63 2.03
C TYR A 269 2.41 6.52 3.08
N THR A 270 3.51 7.20 2.74
CA THR A 270 4.13 8.20 3.61
C THR A 270 3.16 9.34 3.91
N ARG A 271 3.34 10.05 5.04
CA ARG A 271 2.50 11.20 5.41
C ARG A 271 2.44 12.23 4.29
N GLU A 272 3.59 12.60 3.73
CA GLU A 272 3.69 13.50 2.57
C GLU A 272 2.94 12.95 1.34
N GLY A 273 3.03 11.63 1.08
CA GLY A 273 2.32 10.97 -0.02
C GLY A 273 0.80 10.99 0.16
N LYS A 274 0.32 10.77 1.38
CA LYS A 274 -1.12 10.83 1.72
C LYS A 274 -1.68 12.25 1.59
N GLU A 275 -0.93 13.27 2.03
CA GLU A 275 -1.31 14.69 1.88
C GLU A 275 -1.32 15.12 0.42
N SER A 276 -0.26 14.83 -0.31
CA SER A 276 -0.20 15.11 -1.76
C SER A 276 -1.32 14.39 -2.53
N SER A 277 -1.67 13.16 -2.14
CA SER A 277 -2.77 12.41 -2.75
C SER A 277 -4.14 13.03 -2.49
N LYS A 278 -4.37 13.69 -1.35
CA LYS A 278 -5.62 14.44 -1.09
C LYS A 278 -5.80 15.61 -2.05
N HIS A 279 -4.73 16.35 -2.33
CA HIS A 279 -4.77 17.51 -3.22
C HIS A 279 -4.74 17.13 -4.71
N THR A 280 -3.95 16.13 -5.09
CA THR A 280 -3.83 15.68 -6.48
C THR A 280 -4.88 14.65 -6.89
N GLY A 281 -5.60 14.04 -5.94
CA GLY A 281 -6.59 12.99 -6.21
C GLY A 281 -7.73 13.41 -7.15
N PHE A 282 -8.11 14.69 -7.15
CA PHE A 282 -9.12 15.23 -8.08
C PHE A 282 -8.53 15.59 -9.45
N LEU A 283 -7.27 16.04 -9.50
CA LEU A 283 -6.63 16.49 -10.73
C LEU A 283 -6.39 15.37 -11.73
N THR A 284 -6.01 14.18 -11.25
CA THR A 284 -5.73 13.02 -12.11
C THR A 284 -6.94 12.59 -12.94
N PRO A 285 -8.13 12.29 -12.35
CA PRO A 285 -9.30 11.94 -13.14
C PRO A 285 -9.80 13.08 -14.00
N ALA A 286 -9.75 14.35 -13.55
CA ALA A 286 -10.15 15.50 -14.33
C ALA A 286 -9.27 15.67 -15.57
N TYR A 287 -7.95 15.54 -15.44
CA TYR A 287 -7.01 15.57 -16.57
C TYR A 287 -7.33 14.51 -17.61
N TRP A 288 -7.49 13.25 -17.20
CA TRP A 288 -7.76 12.14 -18.12
C TRP A 288 -9.14 12.25 -18.76
N CYS A 289 -10.17 12.71 -18.05
CA CYS A 289 -11.48 13.01 -18.65
C CYS A 289 -11.37 14.08 -19.75
N LEU A 290 -10.57 15.13 -19.52
CA LEU A 290 -10.35 16.18 -20.53
C LEU A 290 -9.59 15.63 -21.75
N VAL A 291 -8.55 14.82 -21.54
CA VAL A 291 -7.81 14.15 -22.63
C VAL A 291 -8.72 13.26 -23.47
N VAL A 292 -9.59 12.45 -22.82
CA VAL A 292 -10.56 11.60 -23.52
C VAL A 292 -11.55 12.46 -24.32
N ALA A 293 -12.06 13.54 -23.74
CA ALA A 293 -12.97 14.46 -24.43
C ALA A 293 -12.33 15.09 -25.67
N VAL A 294 -11.07 15.58 -25.55
CA VAL A 294 -10.31 16.10 -26.69
C VAL A 294 -10.06 15.04 -27.76
N TYR A 295 -9.67 13.83 -27.35
CA TYR A 295 -9.46 12.71 -28.27
C TYR A 295 -10.73 12.37 -29.03
N LEU A 296 -11.87 12.24 -28.35
CA LEU A 296 -13.15 11.93 -29.00
C LEU A 296 -13.61 13.07 -29.92
N ALA A 297 -13.55 14.33 -29.45
CA ALA A 297 -13.92 15.49 -30.26
C ALA A 297 -13.09 15.55 -31.55
N TRP A 298 -11.78 15.37 -31.45
CA TRP A 298 -10.90 15.39 -32.61
C TRP A 298 -11.20 14.22 -33.55
N SER A 299 -11.34 12.99 -33.03
CA SER A 299 -11.61 11.79 -33.82
C SER A 299 -12.93 11.88 -34.60
N PHE A 300 -13.99 12.43 -33.97
CA PHE A 300 -15.28 12.61 -34.62
C PHE A 300 -15.30 13.80 -35.61
N LEU A 301 -14.66 14.92 -35.29
CA LEU A 301 -14.63 16.10 -36.16
C LEU A 301 -13.76 15.90 -37.40
N ALA A 302 -12.58 15.27 -37.23
CA ALA A 302 -11.65 15.00 -38.32
C ALA A 302 -11.94 13.71 -39.07
N ASN A 303 -12.80 12.82 -38.52
CA ASN A 303 -13.08 11.45 -39.02
C ASN A 303 -11.81 10.64 -39.31
N ASP A 304 -10.71 10.92 -38.58
CA ASP A 304 -9.37 10.35 -38.77
C ASP A 304 -8.92 9.56 -37.52
N TRP A 305 -9.56 8.44 -37.28
CA TRP A 305 -9.23 7.55 -36.16
C TRP A 305 -7.85 6.95 -36.25
N ARG A 306 -7.23 6.96 -37.43
CA ARG A 306 -5.92 6.36 -37.67
C ARG A 306 -4.78 7.18 -37.07
N ASN A 307 -4.92 8.52 -37.04
CA ASN A 307 -3.84 9.41 -36.59
C ASN A 307 -4.13 10.01 -35.20
N THR A 308 -5.39 10.03 -34.75
CA THR A 308 -5.76 10.65 -33.48
C THR A 308 -5.21 9.91 -32.24
N TRP A 309 -4.76 8.66 -32.35
CA TRP A 309 -4.12 7.92 -31.26
C TRP A 309 -2.86 8.64 -30.69
N ILE A 310 -2.23 9.55 -31.47
CA ILE A 310 -1.07 10.32 -31.06
C ILE A 310 -1.36 11.24 -29.85
N VAL A 311 -2.63 11.51 -29.56
CA VAL A 311 -3.06 12.26 -28.37
C VAL A 311 -2.63 11.56 -27.09
N TRP A 312 -2.63 10.22 -27.05
CA TRP A 312 -2.31 9.46 -25.84
C TRP A 312 -0.85 9.59 -25.38
N PRO A 313 0.17 9.40 -26.23
CA PRO A 313 1.56 9.64 -25.85
C PRO A 313 1.83 11.09 -25.43
N ILE A 314 1.23 12.07 -26.16
CA ILE A 314 1.38 13.49 -25.84
C ILE A 314 0.77 13.79 -24.47
N ALA A 315 -0.45 13.29 -24.21
CA ALA A 315 -1.12 13.46 -22.93
C ALA A 315 -0.34 12.79 -21.77
N ALA A 316 0.26 11.62 -21.99
CA ALA A 316 1.07 10.96 -20.97
C ALA A 316 2.29 11.81 -20.57
N VAL A 317 3.00 12.41 -21.52
CA VAL A 317 4.10 13.34 -21.23
C VAL A 317 3.59 14.61 -20.56
N GLY A 318 2.48 15.16 -21.04
CA GLY A 318 1.83 16.33 -20.44
C GLY A 318 1.40 16.09 -18.99
N PHE A 319 0.92 14.90 -18.68
CA PHE A 319 0.53 14.54 -17.32
C PHE A 319 1.69 14.61 -16.32
N VAL A 320 2.88 14.09 -16.72
CA VAL A 320 4.08 14.18 -15.89
C VAL A 320 4.49 15.63 -15.63
N ALA A 321 4.39 16.51 -16.66
CA ALA A 321 4.67 17.92 -16.51
C ALA A 321 3.69 18.61 -15.56
N VAL A 322 2.38 18.33 -15.69
CA VAL A 322 1.33 18.87 -14.80
C VAL A 322 1.57 18.44 -13.35
N GLN A 323 1.88 17.16 -13.10
CA GLN A 323 2.22 16.68 -11.76
C GLN A 323 3.46 17.36 -11.18
N GLY A 324 4.48 17.61 -12.01
CA GLY A 324 5.68 18.33 -11.61
C GLY A 324 5.38 19.78 -11.19
N ILE A 325 4.53 20.49 -11.95
CA ILE A 325 4.11 21.86 -11.64
C ILE A 325 3.30 21.89 -10.32
N VAL A 326 2.34 20.97 -10.13
CA VAL A 326 1.53 20.90 -8.91
C VAL A 326 2.42 20.70 -7.69
N LYS A 327 3.35 19.74 -7.74
CA LYS A 327 4.33 19.51 -6.65
C LYS A 327 5.25 20.71 -6.38
N ALA A 328 5.59 21.48 -7.40
CA ALA A 328 6.40 22.68 -7.23
C ALA A 328 5.61 23.84 -6.59
N LEU A 329 4.30 23.91 -6.84
CA LEU A 329 3.41 24.93 -6.24
C LEU A 329 3.06 24.59 -4.78
N GLU A 330 2.95 23.32 -4.43
CA GLU A 330 2.72 22.86 -3.05
C GLU A 330 3.94 23.10 -2.12
N LYS A 331 5.13 23.28 -2.67
CA LYS A 331 6.37 23.54 -1.91
C LYS A 331 6.62 25.02 -1.60
N LYS A 332 5.77 25.91 -2.09
CA LYS A 332 5.80 27.37 -1.80
C LYS A 332 4.74 27.73 -0.78
#